data_21ccf488c3a1742ce2d34f1660b490f7
#
_entry.id   21ccf488c3a1742ce2d34f1660b490f7
#
_cell.length_a   1.000
_cell.length_b   1.000
_cell.length_c   1.000
_cell.angle_alpha   90.00
_cell.angle_beta   90.00
_cell.angle_gamma   90.00
#
_symmetry.space_group_name_H-M   'P 1'
#
loop_
_entity.id
_entity.type
_entity.pdbx_description
1 polymer ?
#
loop_
_entity_poly.entity_id
_entity_poly.type
_entity_poly.pdbx_seq_one_letter_code
_entity_poly.pdbx_strand_id
1 'polypeptide(L)'
;RAIVPEGAFARTEEKIEHSFAAGYGTVLFFEDTDVVRGLQQQFPAYAGNFPVWSEQTSAMHQLAVWTMLEDAGLGASLQHYNPLIDDEVRKRWSLPGEWKLVAQMPFGTPAGEPGEKTFKPLDERIRVFR
;
A
#
# COMPACT_ATOMS: atom_id res chain seq x y z
N ARG A 1 -19.14 6.61 -6.04
CA ARG A 1 -20.02 6.43 -7.24
C ARG A 1 -19.45 7.14 -8.48
N ALA A 2 -18.82 8.30 -8.36
CA ALA A 2 -18.31 9.06 -9.51
C ALA A 2 -17.18 8.37 -10.32
N ILE A 3 -16.53 7.35 -9.75
CA ILE A 3 -15.33 6.70 -10.34
C ILE A 3 -15.64 5.30 -10.86
N VAL A 4 -16.68 4.67 -10.33
CA VAL A 4 -17.07 3.30 -10.72
C VAL A 4 -18.32 3.39 -11.60
N PRO A 5 -18.31 2.76 -12.80
CA PRO A 5 -19.52 2.67 -13.64
C PRO A 5 -20.69 2.08 -12.85
N GLU A 6 -21.89 2.58 -13.11
CA GLU A 6 -23.09 2.25 -12.33
C GLU A 6 -23.34 0.74 -12.21
N GLY A 7 -23.12 -0.02 -13.30
CA GLY A 7 -23.26 -1.49 -13.30
C GLY A 7 -22.16 -2.28 -12.58
N ALA A 8 -21.04 -1.63 -12.20
CA ALA A 8 -19.94 -2.25 -11.49
C ALA A 8 -19.90 -1.88 -10.00
N PHE A 9 -20.73 -0.94 -9.57
CA PHE A 9 -20.72 -0.42 -8.19
C PHE A 9 -21.03 -1.51 -7.16
N ALA A 10 -22.10 -2.27 -7.36
CA ALA A 10 -22.50 -3.34 -6.45
C ALA A 10 -21.40 -4.39 -6.25
N ARG A 11 -20.73 -4.79 -7.35
CA ARG A 11 -19.58 -5.74 -7.28
C ARG A 11 -18.39 -5.16 -6.53
N THR A 12 -18.14 -3.85 -6.69
CA THR A 12 -17.04 -3.18 -5.98
C THR A 12 -17.35 -3.06 -4.49
N GLU A 13 -18.59 -2.73 -4.14
CA GLU A 13 -19.08 -2.66 -2.76
C GLU A 13 -18.97 -4.02 -2.08
N GLU A 14 -19.49 -5.08 -2.72
CA GLU A 14 -19.40 -6.47 -2.26
C GLU A 14 -17.93 -6.90 -2.02
N LYS A 15 -17.03 -6.55 -2.95
CA LYS A 15 -15.60 -6.82 -2.79
C LYS A 15 -15.02 -6.11 -1.56
N ILE A 16 -15.35 -4.84 -1.35
CA ILE A 16 -14.86 -4.09 -0.20
C ILE A 16 -15.37 -4.70 1.11
N GLU A 17 -16.65 -5.02 1.18
CA GLU A 17 -17.26 -5.60 2.37
C GLU A 17 -16.71 -6.99 2.70
N HIS A 18 -16.68 -7.89 1.72
CA HIS A 18 -16.31 -9.28 1.96
C HIS A 18 -14.81 -9.58 1.91
N SER A 19 -14.04 -8.77 1.19
CA SER A 19 -12.59 -9.03 1.06
C SER A 19 -11.72 -8.13 1.94
N PHE A 20 -12.22 -6.95 2.37
CA PHE A 20 -11.41 -6.00 3.13
C PHE A 20 -12.01 -5.66 4.50
N ALA A 21 -13.28 -5.28 4.56
CA ALA A 21 -13.93 -4.89 5.82
C ALA A 21 -14.21 -6.10 6.74
N ALA A 22 -14.32 -7.30 6.18
CA ALA A 22 -14.51 -8.55 6.93
C ALA A 22 -13.22 -9.04 7.62
N GLY A 23 -12.05 -8.44 7.35
CA GLY A 23 -10.79 -8.83 7.94
C GLY A 23 -10.62 -8.39 9.39
N TYR A 24 -9.49 -8.73 9.99
CA TYR A 24 -9.12 -8.33 11.35
C TYR A 24 -8.87 -6.82 11.47
N GLY A 25 -8.31 -6.23 10.44
CA GLY A 25 -7.97 -4.83 10.43
C GLY A 25 -7.27 -4.40 9.14
N THR A 26 -6.82 -3.14 9.14
CA THR A 26 -6.09 -2.57 8.01
C THR A 26 -4.89 -1.80 8.53
N VAL A 27 -3.70 -2.14 8.04
CA VAL A 27 -2.51 -1.31 8.23
C VAL A 27 -2.57 -0.15 7.26
N LEU A 28 -2.40 1.07 7.76
CA LEU A 28 -2.31 2.28 6.96
C LEU A 28 -0.85 2.74 6.92
N PHE A 29 -0.30 2.90 5.73
CA PHE A 29 1.07 3.35 5.53
C PHE A 29 1.08 4.83 5.19
N PHE A 30 1.88 5.58 5.95
CA PHE A 30 2.03 7.02 5.76
C PHE A 30 3.48 7.37 5.49
N GLU A 31 3.66 8.45 4.77
CA GLU A 31 4.94 9.11 4.59
C GLU A 31 4.88 10.49 5.26
N ASP A 32 5.86 10.78 6.11
CA ASP A 32 6.04 12.11 6.67
C ASP A 32 6.75 13.02 5.66
N THR A 33 5.96 13.86 5.00
CA THR A 33 6.47 14.74 3.96
C THR A 33 7.39 15.85 4.47
N ASP A 34 7.33 16.20 5.78
CA ASP A 34 8.25 17.16 6.38
C ASP A 34 9.67 16.59 6.47
N VAL A 35 9.81 15.31 6.77
CA VAL A 35 11.11 14.63 6.74
C VAL A 35 11.70 14.69 5.34
N VAL A 36 10.92 14.38 4.31
CA VAL A 36 11.36 14.44 2.91
C VAL A 36 11.79 15.87 2.53
N ARG A 37 10.98 16.87 2.87
CA ARG A 37 11.30 18.29 2.61
C ARG A 37 12.56 18.74 3.36
N GLY A 38 12.72 18.32 4.61
CA GLY A 38 13.91 18.61 5.39
C GLY A 38 15.20 18.08 4.75
N LEU A 39 15.16 16.84 4.26
CA LEU A 39 16.28 16.23 3.55
C LEU A 39 16.57 16.93 2.22
N GLN A 40 15.55 17.34 1.47
CA GLN A 40 15.72 18.12 0.24
C GLN A 40 16.44 19.47 0.49
N GLN A 41 16.10 20.13 1.61
CA GLN A 41 16.74 21.37 2.00
C GLN A 41 18.18 21.16 2.48
N GLN A 42 18.42 20.12 3.26
CA GLN A 42 19.73 19.79 3.80
C GLN A 42 20.71 19.33 2.71
N PHE A 43 20.23 18.63 1.69
CA PHE A 43 21.04 18.07 0.61
C PHE A 43 20.52 18.47 -0.77
N PRO A 44 20.68 19.75 -1.18
CA PRO A 44 20.09 20.27 -2.42
C PRO A 44 20.51 19.52 -3.69
N ALA A 45 21.75 18.99 -3.74
CA ALA A 45 22.23 18.20 -4.87
C ALA A 45 21.42 16.93 -5.14
N TYR A 46 20.76 16.40 -4.13
CA TYR A 46 19.93 15.19 -4.21
C TYR A 46 18.44 15.46 -4.01
N ALA A 47 18.03 16.72 -3.96
CA ALA A 47 16.66 17.13 -3.62
C ALA A 47 15.59 16.40 -4.46
N GLY A 48 15.85 16.19 -5.75
CA GLY A 48 14.94 15.46 -6.65
C GLY A 48 14.81 13.96 -6.36
N ASN A 49 15.79 13.39 -5.65
CA ASN A 49 15.83 11.94 -5.40
C ASN A 49 15.07 11.54 -4.13
N PHE A 50 15.03 12.40 -3.12
CA PHE A 50 14.42 12.05 -1.83
C PHE A 50 12.96 11.60 -1.92
N PRO A 51 12.07 12.20 -2.72
CA PRO A 51 10.71 11.69 -2.88
C PRO A 51 10.67 10.27 -3.43
N VAL A 52 11.54 9.94 -4.40
CA VAL A 52 11.62 8.60 -4.99
C VAL A 52 12.18 7.59 -3.97
N TRP A 53 13.24 7.96 -3.25
CA TRP A 53 13.82 7.10 -2.23
C TRP A 53 12.87 6.85 -1.07
N SER A 54 12.07 7.85 -0.69
CA SER A 54 11.01 7.72 0.31
C SER A 54 9.97 6.68 -0.13
N GLU A 55 9.48 6.76 -1.36
CA GLU A 55 8.52 5.77 -1.91
C GLU A 55 9.12 4.36 -1.97
N GLN A 56 10.40 4.23 -2.36
CA GLN A 56 11.11 2.94 -2.36
C GLN A 56 11.25 2.37 -0.95
N THR A 57 11.59 3.20 0.04
CA THR A 57 11.67 2.80 1.45
C THR A 57 10.31 2.38 1.99
N SER A 58 9.25 3.14 1.66
CA SER A 58 7.88 2.78 2.01
C SER A 58 7.49 1.42 1.43
N ALA A 59 7.84 1.14 0.16
CA ALA A 59 7.56 -0.15 -0.47
C ALA A 59 8.29 -1.33 0.22
N MET A 60 9.55 -1.13 0.66
CA MET A 60 10.26 -2.14 1.45
C MET A 60 9.60 -2.38 2.81
N HIS A 61 9.13 -1.34 3.47
CA HIS A 61 8.41 -1.44 4.73
C HIS A 61 7.07 -2.18 4.54
N GLN A 62 6.32 -1.88 3.48
CA GLN A 62 5.08 -2.59 3.13
C GLN A 62 5.33 -4.08 2.92
N LEU A 63 6.38 -4.44 2.18
CA LEU A 63 6.77 -5.84 1.97
C LEU A 63 7.12 -6.54 3.28
N ALA A 64 7.89 -5.89 4.16
CA ALA A 64 8.24 -6.44 5.46
C ALA A 64 7.00 -6.74 6.31
N VAL A 65 6.08 -5.78 6.42
CA VAL A 65 4.82 -5.97 7.16
C VAL A 65 3.98 -7.08 6.55
N TRP A 66 3.86 -7.13 5.22
CA TRP A 66 3.12 -8.20 4.53
C TRP A 66 3.71 -9.57 4.84
N THR A 67 5.03 -9.71 4.73
CA THR A 67 5.72 -10.98 5.03
C THR A 67 5.51 -11.41 6.49
N MET A 68 5.53 -10.46 7.43
CA MET A 68 5.27 -10.76 8.85
C MET A 68 3.83 -11.24 9.08
N LEU A 69 2.85 -10.67 8.37
CA LEU A 69 1.46 -11.12 8.44
C LEU A 69 1.31 -12.54 7.86
N GLU A 70 1.95 -12.83 6.74
CA GLU A 70 1.99 -14.18 6.14
C GLU A 70 2.64 -15.20 7.09
N ASP A 71 3.76 -14.85 7.74
CA ASP A 71 4.45 -15.69 8.72
C ASP A 71 3.56 -15.98 9.95
N ALA A 72 2.68 -15.04 10.29
CA ALA A 72 1.67 -15.20 11.33
C ALA A 72 0.42 -15.99 10.87
N GLY A 73 0.38 -16.51 9.66
CA GLY A 73 -0.76 -17.24 9.09
C GLY A 73 -1.92 -16.36 8.66
N LEU A 74 -1.69 -15.07 8.45
CA LEU A 74 -2.70 -14.11 8.02
C LEU A 74 -2.55 -13.78 6.54
N GLY A 75 -3.67 -13.72 5.82
CA GLY A 75 -3.71 -13.18 4.47
C GLY A 75 -3.76 -11.65 4.50
N ALA A 76 -3.09 -11.00 3.55
CA ALA A 76 -3.11 -9.56 3.40
C ALA A 76 -3.21 -9.13 1.94
N SER A 77 -3.71 -7.93 1.69
CA SER A 77 -3.87 -7.40 0.34
C SER A 77 -3.49 -5.92 0.31
N LEU A 78 -2.49 -5.55 -0.49
CA LEU A 78 -2.07 -4.15 -0.62
C LEU A 78 -3.01 -3.40 -1.56
N GLN A 79 -3.55 -2.29 -1.09
CA GLN A 79 -4.51 -1.45 -1.78
C GLN A 79 -4.04 0.00 -1.85
N HIS A 80 -4.49 0.72 -2.88
CA HIS A 80 -4.16 2.12 -3.14
C HIS A 80 -5.43 2.88 -3.51
N TYR A 81 -6.28 3.16 -2.52
CA TYR A 81 -7.51 3.94 -2.70
C TYR A 81 -7.29 5.46 -2.63
N ASN A 82 -6.04 5.86 -2.74
CA ASN A 82 -5.62 7.25 -2.76
C ASN A 82 -6.00 7.94 -4.10
N PRO A 83 -6.37 9.20 -4.10
CA PRO A 83 -6.59 10.09 -2.94
C PRO A 83 -8.02 10.01 -2.36
N LEU A 84 -8.85 9.09 -2.77
CA LEU A 84 -10.29 9.04 -2.47
C LEU A 84 -10.62 9.04 -0.98
N ILE A 85 -9.78 8.39 -0.18
CA ILE A 85 -10.03 8.20 1.25
C ILE A 85 -9.14 9.08 2.14
N ASP A 86 -8.20 9.81 1.57
CA ASP A 86 -7.14 10.50 2.31
C ASP A 86 -7.69 11.49 3.34
N ASP A 87 -8.64 12.32 2.93
CA ASP A 87 -9.24 13.34 3.79
C ASP A 87 -10.09 12.72 4.92
N GLU A 88 -10.85 11.68 4.63
CA GLU A 88 -11.66 10.98 5.63
C GLU A 88 -10.79 10.24 6.64
N VAL A 89 -9.72 9.59 6.19
CA VAL A 89 -8.72 8.93 7.04
C VAL A 89 -8.08 9.95 7.98
N ARG A 90 -7.59 11.07 7.43
CA ARG A 90 -6.97 12.15 8.22
C ARG A 90 -7.92 12.68 9.27
N LYS A 91 -9.13 12.99 8.89
CA LYS A 91 -10.16 13.53 9.77
C LYS A 91 -10.56 12.53 10.86
N ARG A 92 -10.77 11.27 10.49
CA ARG A 92 -11.23 10.21 11.41
C ARG A 92 -10.29 10.00 12.57
N TRP A 93 -8.98 10.08 12.34
CA TRP A 93 -7.95 9.83 13.36
C TRP A 93 -7.15 11.07 13.73
N SER A 94 -7.59 12.27 13.31
CA SER A 94 -6.92 13.55 13.62
C SER A 94 -5.42 13.51 13.29
N LEU A 95 -5.07 13.00 12.13
CA LEU A 95 -3.68 12.79 11.72
C LEU A 95 -3.03 14.12 11.30
N PRO A 96 -1.69 14.25 11.48
CA PRO A 96 -0.94 15.41 11.04
C PRO A 96 -1.11 15.69 9.53
N GLY A 97 -1.11 16.97 9.16
CA GLY A 97 -1.30 17.41 7.77
C GLY A 97 -0.18 16.96 6.83
N GLU A 98 1.04 16.83 7.35
CA GLU A 98 2.25 16.37 6.67
C GLU A 98 2.28 14.86 6.41
N TRP A 99 1.43 14.09 7.05
CA TRP A 99 1.34 12.64 6.82
C TRP A 99 0.52 12.33 5.56
N LYS A 100 1.23 11.94 4.50
CA LYS A 100 0.63 11.50 3.24
C LYS A 100 0.29 10.01 3.35
N LEU A 101 -0.98 9.66 3.20
CA LEU A 101 -1.38 8.25 3.10
C LEU A 101 -0.83 7.66 1.80
N VAL A 102 -0.10 6.56 1.89
CA VAL A 102 0.56 5.91 0.73
C VAL A 102 -0.18 4.66 0.30
N ALA A 103 -0.55 3.81 1.26
CA ALA A 103 -1.20 2.53 0.96
C ALA A 103 -2.05 2.05 2.14
N GLN A 104 -2.93 1.11 1.86
CA GLN A 104 -3.77 0.40 2.81
C GLN A 104 -3.54 -1.10 2.65
N MET A 105 -3.41 -1.82 3.75
CA MET A 105 -3.22 -3.27 3.74
C MET A 105 -4.24 -3.92 4.68
N PRO A 106 -5.47 -4.20 4.19
CA PRO A 106 -6.39 -5.05 4.93
C PRO A 106 -5.82 -6.45 5.10
N PHE A 107 -6.02 -7.03 6.28
CA PHE A 107 -5.52 -8.35 6.63
C PHE A 107 -6.51 -9.12 7.51
N GLY A 108 -6.44 -10.44 7.46
CA GLY A 108 -7.29 -11.32 8.25
C GLY A 108 -6.98 -12.79 7.99
N THR A 109 -7.79 -13.68 8.56
CA THR A 109 -7.67 -15.11 8.29
C THR A 109 -8.03 -15.39 6.84
N PRO A 110 -7.19 -16.12 6.06
CA PRO A 110 -7.52 -16.49 4.70
C PRO A 110 -8.83 -17.30 4.64
N ALA A 111 -9.73 -16.91 3.74
CA ALA A 111 -10.97 -17.62 3.50
C ALA A 111 -10.85 -18.72 2.43
N GLY A 112 -9.71 -18.82 1.76
CA GLY A 112 -9.44 -19.80 0.71
C GLY A 112 -8.00 -19.69 0.20
N GLU A 113 -7.64 -20.61 -0.67
CA GLU A 113 -6.32 -20.64 -1.28
C GLU A 113 -6.17 -19.53 -2.35
N PRO A 114 -4.97 -18.98 -2.51
CA PRO A 114 -4.70 -18.01 -3.57
C PRO A 114 -4.85 -18.67 -4.95
N GLY A 115 -5.35 -17.92 -5.92
CA GLY A 115 -5.41 -18.38 -7.30
C GLY A 115 -4.02 -18.69 -7.88
N GLU A 116 -3.99 -19.56 -8.88
CA GLU A 116 -2.76 -19.92 -9.58
C GLU A 116 -2.09 -18.67 -10.21
N LYS A 117 -0.77 -18.58 -10.04
CA LYS A 117 0.06 -17.49 -10.58
C LYS A 117 1.03 -18.02 -11.62
N THR A 118 1.13 -17.34 -12.74
CA THR A 118 2.15 -17.60 -13.75
C THR A 118 3.27 -16.58 -13.67
N PHE A 119 4.50 -17.04 -13.81
CA PHE A 119 5.68 -16.18 -13.75
C PHE A 119 6.52 -16.36 -15.03
N LYS A 120 7.15 -15.27 -15.47
CA LYS A 120 8.19 -15.38 -16.49
C LYS A 120 9.36 -16.21 -15.95
N PRO A 121 10.04 -16.99 -16.80
CA PRO A 121 11.24 -17.72 -16.42
C PRO A 121 12.29 -16.83 -15.73
N LEU A 122 13.09 -17.41 -14.84
CA LEU A 122 14.09 -16.64 -14.07
C LEU A 122 15.17 -16.02 -14.95
N ASP A 123 15.59 -16.71 -15.99
CA ASP A 123 16.60 -16.26 -16.95
C ASP A 123 16.16 -15.07 -17.82
N GLU A 124 14.84 -14.84 -17.93
CA GLU A 124 14.30 -13.62 -18.53
C GLU A 124 14.30 -12.43 -17.58
N ARG A 125 14.40 -12.66 -16.28
CA ARG A 125 14.26 -11.64 -15.23
C ARG A 125 15.56 -11.33 -14.49
N ILE A 126 16.48 -12.29 -14.45
CA ILE A 126 17.75 -12.18 -13.72
C ILE A 126 18.89 -12.57 -14.65
N ARG A 127 19.93 -11.75 -14.67
CA ARG A 127 21.20 -12.06 -15.33
C ARG A 127 22.33 -11.99 -14.34
N VAL A 128 23.15 -13.02 -14.30
CA VAL A 128 24.35 -13.08 -13.46
C VAL A 128 25.57 -12.90 -14.36
N PHE A 129 26.37 -11.89 -14.07
CA PHE A 129 27.65 -11.65 -14.72
C PHE A 129 28.77 -12.07 -13.78
N ARG A 130 29.74 -12.85 -14.29
CA ARG A 130 30.92 -13.35 -13.55
C ARG A 130 32.17 -12.77 -14.16
#